data_8bc8aa82ec4849dbbe57a3c6174ca4ae
#
_entry.id   8bc8aa82ec4849dbbe57a3c6174ca4ae
#
_cell.length_a   1.000
_cell.length_b   1.000
_cell.length_c   1.000
_cell.angle_alpha   90.00
_cell.angle_beta   90.00
_cell.angle_gamma   90.00
#
_symmetry.space_group_name_H-M   'P 1'
#
loop_
_entity.id
_entity.type
_entity.pdbx_description
1 polymer ?
#
loop_
_entity_poly.entity_id
_entity_poly.type
_entity_poly.pdbx_seq_one_letter_code
_entity_poly.pdbx_strand_id
1 'polypeptide(L)'
;MLLFIFVQKEYMAHLFSPLKIKSIEFKNRIVVSPMCEYSSEDGFANDWHLVHLGSRAVGGAGLIITEATAVSAEGRITAGDLGIYKDGHIEKLKQITDFIHAHGAIAGTQLAHAGRKASHQIPWEGGKQIAADQPGGWESVGPSAVAFIDNEDAPLELDKAGIEKVKADFKAAAARAIKAGFKVIELHGAHGYLLHEFLSPLSNKRTDEYGGSFENRIRLLLEVIASVQEVWPDDLPLFVRISATDWTEGGWTGDDSAALAKVLKIKGVDLVDCSTGGNVATAKIPVGPGYQVPFSEQVRKEAGILTGAVGMITEPLQADSIIRNGHADMIIIAREFLRDPYFPLRAAHELNHGVKWPVQYERAKWHKEK
;
A
#
# COMPACT_ATOMS: atom_id res chain seq x y z
N MET A 1 19.11 20.20 52.59
CA MET A 1 18.98 20.66 51.19
C MET A 1 18.99 19.42 50.31
N LEU A 2 17.82 18.81 50.09
CA LEU A 2 17.68 17.63 49.20
C LEU A 2 17.74 18.09 47.74
N LEU A 3 18.79 17.66 47.04
CA LEU A 3 18.95 17.84 45.61
C LEU A 3 18.00 16.86 44.92
N PHE A 4 16.86 17.31 44.40
CA PHE A 4 16.04 16.54 43.50
C PHE A 4 16.77 16.47 42.17
N ILE A 5 17.44 15.35 41.92
CA ILE A 5 17.94 15.00 40.59
C ILE A 5 16.72 14.61 39.76
N PHE A 6 16.20 15.55 39.00
CA PHE A 6 15.27 15.23 37.89
C PHE A 6 16.09 14.48 36.85
N VAL A 7 16.04 13.14 36.88
CA VAL A 7 16.40 12.33 35.72
C VAL A 7 15.33 12.64 34.64
N GLN A 8 15.65 13.55 33.77
CA GLN A 8 14.87 13.77 32.56
C GLN A 8 14.92 12.45 31.79
N LYS A 9 13.89 11.61 31.96
CA LYS A 9 13.70 10.43 31.13
C LYS A 9 13.60 10.97 29.69
N GLU A 10 14.64 10.77 28.88
CA GLU A 10 14.59 11.17 27.48
C GLU A 10 13.32 10.58 26.88
N TYR A 11 12.45 11.44 26.35
CA TYR A 11 11.24 11.03 25.67
C TYR A 11 11.64 10.30 24.40
N MET A 12 11.50 8.98 24.42
CA MET A 12 11.78 8.16 23.25
C MET A 12 10.53 8.14 22.36
N ALA A 13 10.58 8.84 21.24
CA ALA A 13 9.49 8.84 20.27
C ALA A 13 9.33 7.45 19.67
N HIS A 14 8.18 6.83 19.92
CA HIS A 14 7.88 5.47 19.45
C HIS A 14 7.86 5.35 17.92
N LEU A 15 7.54 6.44 17.23
CA LEU A 15 7.56 6.55 15.77
C LEU A 15 8.96 6.21 15.18
N PHE A 16 10.02 6.51 15.93
CA PHE A 16 11.42 6.26 15.51
C PHE A 16 12.01 4.97 16.09
N SER A 17 11.24 4.18 16.84
CA SER A 17 11.71 2.87 17.28
C SER A 17 11.81 1.93 16.07
N PRO A 18 12.90 1.13 15.96
CA PRO A 18 13.03 0.17 14.88
C PRO A 18 11.92 -0.90 14.94
N LEU A 19 11.63 -1.49 13.81
CA LEU A 19 10.73 -2.64 13.70
C LEU A 19 11.41 -3.72 12.87
N LYS A 20 11.49 -4.92 13.41
CA LYS A 20 11.99 -6.07 12.66
C LYS A 20 10.84 -6.96 12.24
N ILE A 21 10.77 -7.25 10.94
CA ILE A 21 9.84 -8.23 10.35
C ILE A 21 10.66 -9.20 9.53
N LYS A 22 10.68 -10.46 9.92
CA LYS A 22 11.54 -11.49 9.32
C LYS A 22 13.02 -11.07 9.30
N SER A 23 13.69 -11.07 8.13
CA SER A 23 15.08 -10.64 7.99
C SER A 23 15.27 -9.12 7.90
N ILE A 24 14.18 -8.36 7.69
CA ILE A 24 14.23 -6.92 7.44
C ILE A 24 14.06 -6.13 8.74
N GLU A 25 14.96 -5.19 8.98
CA GLU A 25 14.85 -4.19 10.04
C GLU A 25 14.57 -2.81 9.45
N PHE A 26 13.44 -2.25 9.80
CA PHE A 26 13.05 -0.88 9.46
C PHE A 26 13.59 0.06 10.53
N LYS A 27 14.37 1.09 10.13
CA LYS A 27 15.00 2.06 11.04
C LYS A 27 14.03 2.91 11.85
N ASN A 28 12.80 3.04 11.37
CA ASN A 28 11.68 3.71 12.03
C ASN A 28 10.36 3.16 11.48
N ARG A 29 9.23 3.63 12.01
CA ARG A 29 7.89 3.15 11.67
C ARG A 29 7.16 4.00 10.63
N ILE A 30 7.89 4.87 9.93
CA ILE A 30 7.34 5.79 8.94
C ILE A 30 7.44 5.18 7.54
N VAL A 31 6.29 5.01 6.90
CA VAL A 31 6.16 4.40 5.58
C VAL A 31 5.63 5.41 4.58
N VAL A 32 6.29 5.52 3.43
CA VAL A 32 5.73 6.21 2.26
C VAL A 32 4.67 5.31 1.65
N SER A 33 3.41 5.77 1.70
CA SER A 33 2.27 5.05 1.11
C SER A 33 2.43 4.90 -0.39
N PRO A 34 1.97 3.80 -1.00
CA PRO A 34 1.82 3.75 -2.45
C PRO A 34 0.86 4.85 -2.92
N MET A 35 1.33 5.66 -3.87
CA MET A 35 0.59 6.78 -4.46
C MET A 35 0.82 6.78 -5.96
N CYS A 36 -0.25 6.68 -6.76
CA CYS A 36 -0.14 6.68 -8.20
C CYS A 36 0.35 8.03 -8.72
N GLU A 37 1.41 8.00 -9.52
CA GLU A 37 2.06 9.18 -10.09
C GLU A 37 1.66 9.39 -11.55
N TYR A 38 1.09 8.37 -12.19
CA TYR A 38 0.62 8.40 -13.59
C TYR A 38 1.65 8.98 -14.56
N SER A 39 2.92 8.65 -14.36
CA SER A 39 4.06 9.23 -15.05
C SER A 39 4.87 8.22 -15.87
N SER A 40 4.35 6.99 -15.99
CA SER A 40 4.97 5.91 -16.76
C SER A 40 4.54 5.93 -18.21
N GLU A 41 5.37 5.36 -19.06
CA GLU A 41 5.02 4.98 -20.43
C GLU A 41 5.17 3.47 -20.56
N ASP A 42 4.09 2.79 -20.97
CA ASP A 42 4.03 1.31 -21.06
C ASP A 42 4.53 0.60 -19.78
N GLY A 43 4.26 1.19 -18.62
CA GLY A 43 4.67 0.67 -17.31
C GLY A 43 6.12 0.94 -16.92
N PHE A 44 6.92 1.58 -17.75
CA PHE A 44 8.33 1.87 -17.42
C PHE A 44 8.46 3.01 -16.42
N ALA A 45 9.18 2.76 -15.33
CA ALA A 45 9.65 3.83 -14.45
C ALA A 45 10.65 4.75 -15.17
N ASN A 46 10.71 6.00 -14.77
CA ASN A 46 11.58 7.01 -15.33
C ASN A 46 12.24 7.88 -14.23
N ASP A 47 12.82 9.01 -14.58
CA ASP A 47 13.51 9.88 -13.63
C ASP A 47 12.55 10.56 -12.64
N TRP A 48 11.25 10.75 -13.01
CA TRP A 48 10.25 11.22 -12.05
C TRP A 48 10.18 10.27 -10.84
N HIS A 49 10.06 8.98 -11.09
CA HIS A 49 10.00 7.96 -10.02
C HIS A 49 11.27 7.94 -9.17
N LEU A 50 12.45 8.08 -9.79
CA LEU A 50 13.72 8.16 -9.05
C LEU A 50 13.77 9.37 -8.14
N VAL A 51 13.38 10.55 -8.62
CA VAL A 51 13.36 11.78 -7.82
C VAL A 51 12.29 11.71 -6.74
N HIS A 52 11.09 11.25 -7.09
CA HIS A 52 9.97 11.11 -6.17
C HIS A 52 10.32 10.18 -5.01
N LEU A 53 10.68 8.94 -5.28
CA LEU A 53 10.98 7.95 -4.24
C LEU A 53 12.31 8.24 -3.54
N GLY A 54 13.33 8.68 -4.29
CA GLY A 54 14.65 8.99 -3.77
C GLY A 54 14.66 10.15 -2.78
N SER A 55 13.86 11.20 -3.01
CA SER A 55 13.76 12.33 -2.07
C SER A 55 13.21 11.89 -0.70
N ARG A 56 12.26 10.95 -0.65
CA ARG A 56 11.71 10.39 0.59
C ARG A 56 12.71 9.49 1.32
N ALA A 57 13.58 8.79 0.57
CA ALA A 57 14.67 8.01 1.17
C ALA A 57 15.70 8.95 1.84
N VAL A 58 16.11 10.02 1.14
CA VAL A 58 16.96 11.09 1.69
C VAL A 58 16.28 11.76 2.89
N GLY A 59 14.96 11.94 2.83
CA GLY A 59 14.13 12.50 3.90
C GLY A 59 14.00 11.62 5.14
N GLY A 60 14.47 10.38 5.11
CA GLY A 60 14.58 9.53 6.29
C GLY A 60 13.45 8.52 6.52
N ALA A 61 12.56 8.28 5.57
CA ALA A 61 11.54 7.24 5.67
C ALA A 61 12.16 5.86 5.96
N GLY A 62 11.46 5.01 6.71
CA GLY A 62 11.88 3.65 7.03
C GLY A 62 11.60 2.66 5.90
N LEU A 63 10.41 2.78 5.31
CA LEU A 63 9.95 2.00 4.16
C LEU A 63 9.37 2.93 3.10
N ILE A 64 9.65 2.65 1.84
CA ILE A 64 9.09 3.36 0.70
C ILE A 64 8.44 2.33 -0.21
N ILE A 65 7.11 2.39 -0.34
CA ILE A 65 6.37 1.50 -1.23
C ILE A 65 6.07 2.27 -2.51
N THR A 66 6.43 1.69 -3.67
CA THR A 66 6.07 2.28 -4.96
C THR A 66 4.56 2.33 -5.13
N GLU A 67 4.09 3.19 -5.99
CA GLU A 67 2.68 3.25 -6.41
C GLU A 67 2.14 1.87 -6.80
N ALA A 68 0.81 1.77 -6.93
CA ALA A 68 0.16 0.59 -7.49
C ALA A 68 0.88 0.19 -8.79
N THR A 69 1.63 -0.91 -8.72
CA THR A 69 2.50 -1.39 -9.80
C THR A 69 1.79 -2.54 -10.50
N ALA A 70 1.34 -2.29 -11.72
CA ALA A 70 0.49 -3.21 -12.47
C ALA A 70 1.21 -4.53 -12.78
N VAL A 71 0.56 -5.66 -12.45
CA VAL A 71 1.08 -7.01 -12.70
C VAL A 71 0.84 -7.50 -14.13
N SER A 72 -0.04 -6.82 -14.87
CA SER A 72 -0.32 -7.05 -16.29
C SER A 72 -0.64 -5.72 -16.98
N ALA A 73 -0.57 -5.68 -18.32
CA ALA A 73 -0.84 -4.45 -19.06
C ALA A 73 -2.29 -3.98 -18.90
N GLU A 74 -3.24 -4.91 -18.95
CA GLU A 74 -4.67 -4.64 -18.74
C GLU A 74 -5.01 -4.34 -17.27
N GLY A 75 -4.15 -4.70 -16.35
CA GLY A 75 -4.31 -4.42 -14.91
C GLY A 75 -3.96 -2.98 -14.51
N ARG A 76 -3.57 -2.11 -15.42
CA ARG A 76 -3.33 -0.69 -15.16
C ARG A 76 -4.64 0.07 -14.97
N ILE A 77 -4.64 1.08 -14.12
CA ILE A 77 -5.75 2.04 -14.00
C ILE A 77 -5.79 2.90 -15.25
N THR A 78 -4.63 3.47 -15.61
CA THR A 78 -4.41 4.35 -16.76
C THR A 78 -3.19 3.90 -17.57
N ALA A 79 -3.04 4.47 -18.76
CA ALA A 79 -1.84 4.25 -19.58
C ALA A 79 -0.55 4.76 -18.90
N GLY A 80 -0.68 5.68 -17.94
CA GLY A 80 0.43 6.27 -17.19
C GLY A 80 0.87 5.51 -15.93
N ASP A 81 0.24 4.37 -15.63
CA ASP A 81 0.56 3.59 -14.43
C ASP A 81 1.92 2.89 -14.53
N LEU A 82 2.61 2.82 -13.39
CA LEU A 82 3.79 1.99 -13.22
C LEU A 82 3.44 0.50 -13.40
N GLY A 83 4.33 -0.27 -14.01
CA GLY A 83 4.17 -1.70 -14.23
C GLY A 83 5.39 -2.53 -13.89
N ILE A 84 5.16 -3.83 -13.72
CA ILE A 84 6.22 -4.84 -13.54
C ILE A 84 5.91 -6.12 -14.32
N TYR A 85 5.09 -6.00 -15.38
CA TYR A 85 4.63 -7.12 -16.20
C TYR A 85 5.59 -7.53 -17.32
N LYS A 86 6.71 -6.81 -17.51
CA LYS A 86 7.78 -7.13 -18.48
C LYS A 86 9.14 -7.15 -17.77
N ASP A 87 10.07 -7.97 -18.26
CA ASP A 87 11.42 -8.02 -17.70
C ASP A 87 12.20 -6.70 -17.95
N GLY A 88 11.88 -5.94 -18.99
CA GLY A 88 12.43 -4.62 -19.25
C GLY A 88 12.17 -3.58 -18.15
N HIS A 89 11.11 -3.73 -17.35
CA HIS A 89 10.82 -2.85 -16.23
C HIS A 89 11.84 -2.94 -15.09
N ILE A 90 12.58 -4.07 -14.99
CA ILE A 90 13.48 -4.37 -13.88
C ILE A 90 14.61 -3.36 -13.76
N GLU A 91 15.23 -2.96 -14.88
CA GLU A 91 16.45 -2.16 -14.86
C GLU A 91 16.27 -0.82 -14.14
N LYS A 92 15.25 -0.04 -14.53
CA LYS A 92 15.00 1.27 -13.90
C LYS A 92 14.50 1.14 -12.46
N LEU A 93 13.67 0.14 -12.19
CA LEU A 93 13.21 -0.17 -10.82
C LEU A 93 14.40 -0.53 -9.94
N LYS A 94 15.37 -1.32 -10.47
CA LYS A 94 16.60 -1.65 -9.72
C LYS A 94 17.44 -0.42 -9.39
N GLN A 95 17.62 0.51 -10.33
CA GLN A 95 18.28 1.79 -10.05
C GLN A 95 17.62 2.53 -8.89
N ILE A 96 16.28 2.55 -8.85
CA ILE A 96 15.50 3.21 -7.81
C ILE A 96 15.68 2.50 -6.46
N THR A 97 15.57 1.17 -6.42
CA THR A 97 15.73 0.39 -5.18
C THR A 97 17.14 0.49 -4.62
N ASP A 98 18.17 0.44 -5.48
CA ASP A 98 19.56 0.61 -5.08
C ASP A 98 19.76 2.00 -4.42
N PHE A 99 19.18 3.06 -5.00
CA PHE A 99 19.23 4.40 -4.42
C PHE A 99 18.56 4.47 -3.06
N ILE A 100 17.35 3.90 -2.93
CA ILE A 100 16.59 3.86 -1.68
C ILE A 100 17.40 3.16 -0.58
N HIS A 101 17.96 1.99 -0.88
CA HIS A 101 18.76 1.21 0.07
C HIS A 101 20.06 1.91 0.47
N ALA A 102 20.74 2.56 -0.47
CA ALA A 102 21.95 3.35 -0.19
C ALA A 102 21.70 4.50 0.79
N HIS A 103 20.45 4.98 0.91
CA HIS A 103 20.03 6.00 1.89
C HIS A 103 19.40 5.40 3.16
N GLY A 104 19.53 4.08 3.36
CA GLY A 104 19.10 3.40 4.59
C GLY A 104 17.58 3.30 4.76
N ALA A 105 16.81 3.42 3.69
CA ALA A 105 15.40 3.05 3.65
C ALA A 105 15.22 1.67 3.01
N ILE A 106 14.10 1.02 3.26
CA ILE A 106 13.73 -0.24 2.61
C ILE A 106 12.84 0.08 1.41
N ALA A 107 13.12 -0.54 0.26
CA ALA A 107 12.27 -0.45 -0.92
C ALA A 107 11.22 -1.55 -0.91
N GLY A 108 9.96 -1.19 -1.03
CA GLY A 108 8.81 -2.06 -1.24
C GLY A 108 8.08 -1.72 -2.53
N THR A 109 7.27 -2.63 -3.03
CA THR A 109 6.39 -2.41 -4.19
C THR A 109 4.98 -2.89 -3.89
N GLN A 110 3.96 -2.14 -4.34
CA GLN A 110 2.57 -2.58 -4.27
C GLN A 110 2.16 -3.23 -5.59
N LEU A 111 1.99 -4.56 -5.59
CA LEU A 111 1.50 -5.31 -6.74
C LEU A 111 -0.02 -5.15 -6.86
N ALA A 112 -0.49 -4.72 -8.02
CA ALA A 112 -1.87 -4.34 -8.24
C ALA A 112 -2.45 -4.82 -9.58
N HIS A 113 -3.76 -4.95 -9.61
CA HIS A 113 -4.58 -5.09 -10.81
C HIS A 113 -5.84 -4.26 -10.63
N ALA A 114 -6.07 -3.31 -11.53
CA ALA A 114 -7.13 -2.31 -11.38
C ALA A 114 -8.56 -2.87 -11.45
N GLY A 115 -8.74 -4.07 -12.01
CA GLY A 115 -10.05 -4.68 -12.10
C GLY A 115 -10.99 -3.84 -13.00
N ARG A 116 -12.22 -3.65 -12.56
CA ARG A 116 -13.24 -2.84 -13.26
C ARG A 116 -12.92 -1.35 -13.33
N LYS A 117 -11.92 -0.91 -12.57
CA LYS A 117 -11.41 0.49 -12.58
C LYS A 117 -10.22 0.65 -13.52
N ALA A 118 -9.95 -0.32 -14.37
CA ALA A 118 -8.95 -0.23 -15.43
C ALA A 118 -9.44 0.63 -16.62
N SER A 119 -8.53 0.97 -17.53
CA SER A 119 -8.85 1.71 -18.76
C SER A 119 -9.45 3.09 -18.53
N HIS A 120 -8.83 3.89 -17.65
CA HIS A 120 -9.24 5.27 -17.39
C HIS A 120 -8.22 6.28 -17.91
N GLN A 121 -8.71 7.48 -18.20
CA GLN A 121 -7.87 8.66 -18.40
C GLN A 121 -7.10 8.97 -17.11
N ILE A 122 -5.93 9.58 -17.28
CA ILE A 122 -5.19 10.14 -16.16
C ILE A 122 -6.07 11.19 -15.44
N PRO A 123 -6.07 11.30 -14.10
CA PRO A 123 -7.01 12.13 -13.36
C PRO A 123 -7.06 13.60 -13.80
N TRP A 124 -5.92 14.20 -14.16
CA TRP A 124 -5.88 15.60 -14.64
C TRP A 124 -6.27 15.76 -16.11
N GLU A 125 -6.51 14.68 -16.85
CA GLU A 125 -7.07 14.66 -18.20
C GLU A 125 -8.58 14.36 -18.20
N GLY A 126 -9.17 14.23 -17.01
CA GLY A 126 -10.61 14.02 -16.82
C GLY A 126 -10.97 12.77 -16.02
N GLY A 127 -10.09 11.77 -15.93
CA GLY A 127 -10.26 10.57 -15.10
C GLY A 127 -11.44 9.68 -15.50
N LYS A 128 -11.96 9.81 -16.73
CA LYS A 128 -13.10 9.02 -17.23
C LYS A 128 -12.62 7.69 -17.79
N GLN A 129 -13.48 6.68 -17.74
CA GLN A 129 -13.24 5.42 -18.42
C GLN A 129 -13.08 5.66 -19.93
N ILE A 130 -12.11 4.96 -20.53
CA ILE A 130 -11.94 4.88 -21.99
C ILE A 130 -12.50 3.53 -22.43
N ALA A 131 -13.56 3.54 -23.22
CA ALA A 131 -14.18 2.32 -23.73
C ALA A 131 -13.17 1.48 -24.53
N ALA A 132 -13.31 0.17 -24.49
CA ALA A 132 -12.35 -0.76 -25.08
C ALA A 132 -12.18 -0.60 -26.61
N ASP A 133 -13.20 -0.08 -27.30
CA ASP A 133 -13.19 0.20 -28.74
C ASP A 133 -12.61 1.59 -29.10
N GLN A 134 -12.25 2.39 -28.11
CA GLN A 134 -11.68 3.72 -28.30
C GLN A 134 -10.15 3.68 -28.27
N PRO A 135 -9.47 4.61 -28.98
CA PRO A 135 -8.01 4.72 -28.91
C PRO A 135 -7.49 4.90 -27.49
N GLY A 136 -6.58 4.03 -27.07
CA GLY A 136 -6.00 4.04 -25.71
C GLY A 136 -6.84 3.32 -24.67
N GLY A 137 -8.02 2.79 -25.03
CA GLY A 137 -8.84 1.96 -24.16
C GLY A 137 -8.50 0.47 -24.27
N TRP A 138 -8.90 -0.28 -23.25
CA TRP A 138 -8.81 -1.74 -23.23
C TRP A 138 -9.92 -2.31 -22.36
N GLU A 139 -10.17 -3.60 -22.54
CA GLU A 139 -11.21 -4.30 -21.80
C GLU A 139 -10.83 -4.50 -20.34
N SER A 140 -11.70 -4.07 -19.43
CA SER A 140 -11.54 -4.29 -17.99
C SER A 140 -12.13 -5.65 -17.61
N VAL A 141 -11.63 -6.23 -16.53
CA VAL A 141 -12.09 -7.51 -15.97
C VAL A 141 -12.49 -7.36 -14.51
N GLY A 142 -13.36 -8.23 -14.03
CA GLY A 142 -13.81 -8.21 -12.64
C GLY A 142 -14.39 -9.55 -12.19
N PRO A 143 -14.83 -9.68 -10.91
CA PRO A 143 -15.53 -10.88 -10.46
C PRO A 143 -16.89 -11.06 -11.13
N SER A 144 -17.53 -9.98 -11.54
CA SER A 144 -18.87 -9.95 -12.13
C SER A 144 -19.03 -8.74 -13.03
N ALA A 145 -19.96 -8.79 -13.99
CA ALA A 145 -20.26 -7.68 -14.89
C ALA A 145 -21.03 -6.53 -14.17
N VAL A 146 -20.37 -5.91 -13.18
CA VAL A 146 -20.89 -4.79 -12.38
C VAL A 146 -19.98 -3.59 -12.59
N ALA A 147 -20.44 -2.57 -13.30
CA ALA A 147 -19.71 -1.31 -13.49
C ALA A 147 -19.39 -0.61 -12.17
N PHE A 148 -18.32 0.21 -12.13
CA PHE A 148 -17.97 1.02 -10.95
C PHE A 148 -18.89 2.23 -10.82
N ILE A 149 -19.23 2.86 -11.95
CA ILE A 149 -20.18 3.99 -12.06
C ILE A 149 -21.23 3.62 -13.11
N ASP A 150 -22.49 3.99 -12.89
CA ASP A 150 -23.64 3.58 -13.69
C ASP A 150 -23.51 3.87 -15.22
N ASN A 151 -22.68 4.84 -15.61
CA ASN A 151 -22.49 5.22 -17.02
C ASN A 151 -21.17 4.70 -17.61
N GLU A 152 -20.51 3.78 -16.95
CA GLU A 152 -19.29 3.13 -17.43
C GLU A 152 -19.60 1.73 -17.95
N ASP A 153 -18.74 1.23 -18.85
CA ASP A 153 -18.83 -0.14 -19.33
C ASP A 153 -18.58 -1.11 -18.18
N ALA A 154 -19.42 -2.13 -18.09
CA ALA A 154 -19.20 -3.19 -17.12
C ALA A 154 -17.97 -4.03 -17.52
N PRO A 155 -17.18 -4.50 -16.54
CA PRO A 155 -16.04 -5.36 -16.82
C PRO A 155 -16.51 -6.72 -17.34
N LEU A 156 -15.65 -7.43 -18.07
CA LEU A 156 -15.84 -8.86 -18.33
C LEU A 156 -15.72 -9.65 -17.03
N GLU A 157 -16.66 -10.53 -16.80
CA GLU A 157 -16.54 -11.48 -15.69
C GLU A 157 -15.41 -12.47 -15.97
N LEU A 158 -14.46 -12.57 -15.05
CA LEU A 158 -13.35 -13.51 -15.13
C LEU A 158 -13.88 -14.96 -15.09
N ASP A 159 -13.56 -15.74 -16.10
CA ASP A 159 -13.69 -17.17 -16.07
C ASP A 159 -12.54 -17.84 -15.30
N LYS A 160 -12.53 -19.16 -15.21
CA LYS A 160 -11.45 -19.91 -14.52
C LYS A 160 -10.08 -19.65 -15.15
N ALA A 161 -10.00 -19.55 -16.46
CA ALA A 161 -8.74 -19.29 -17.14
C ALA A 161 -8.22 -17.88 -16.85
N GLY A 162 -9.11 -16.88 -16.81
CA GLY A 162 -8.79 -15.52 -16.41
C GLY A 162 -8.31 -15.41 -14.96
N ILE A 163 -8.93 -16.15 -14.03
CA ILE A 163 -8.49 -16.25 -12.64
C ILE A 163 -7.08 -16.86 -12.55
N GLU A 164 -6.81 -17.95 -13.25
CA GLU A 164 -5.48 -18.55 -13.28
C GLU A 164 -4.43 -17.60 -13.89
N LYS A 165 -4.79 -16.85 -14.94
CA LYS A 165 -3.92 -15.81 -15.49
C LYS A 165 -3.57 -14.75 -14.46
N VAL A 166 -4.54 -14.22 -13.71
CA VAL A 166 -4.31 -13.22 -12.66
C VAL A 166 -3.31 -13.75 -11.62
N LYS A 167 -3.49 -14.99 -11.15
CA LYS A 167 -2.55 -15.62 -10.20
C LYS A 167 -1.14 -15.72 -10.78
N ALA A 168 -1.03 -16.14 -12.03
CA ALA A 168 0.26 -16.25 -12.73
C ALA A 168 0.94 -14.88 -12.91
N ASP A 169 0.16 -13.82 -13.22
CA ASP A 169 0.67 -12.46 -13.37
C ASP A 169 1.24 -11.91 -12.05
N PHE A 170 0.55 -12.09 -10.93
CA PHE A 170 1.06 -11.72 -9.60
C PHE A 170 2.35 -12.49 -9.24
N LYS A 171 2.40 -13.80 -9.50
CA LYS A 171 3.60 -14.61 -9.31
C LYS A 171 4.77 -14.10 -10.14
N ALA A 172 4.55 -13.85 -11.42
CA ALA A 172 5.58 -13.34 -12.33
C ALA A 172 6.06 -11.94 -11.92
N ALA A 173 5.15 -11.06 -11.47
CA ALA A 173 5.45 -9.75 -10.93
C ALA A 173 6.31 -9.84 -9.67
N ALA A 174 6.00 -10.74 -8.74
CA ALA A 174 6.80 -10.99 -7.53
C ALA A 174 8.23 -11.45 -7.89
N ALA A 175 8.38 -12.35 -8.86
CA ALA A 175 9.69 -12.79 -9.32
C ALA A 175 10.53 -11.64 -9.93
N ARG A 176 9.90 -10.70 -10.63
CA ARG A 176 10.57 -9.49 -11.14
C ARG A 176 10.89 -8.51 -10.02
N ALA A 177 10.03 -8.38 -9.02
CA ALA A 177 10.28 -7.53 -7.86
C ALA A 177 11.57 -7.93 -7.11
N ILE A 178 11.83 -9.23 -6.96
CA ILE A 178 13.09 -9.74 -6.40
C ILE A 178 14.29 -9.26 -7.24
N LYS A 179 14.22 -9.46 -8.55
CA LYS A 179 15.31 -9.06 -9.48
C LYS A 179 15.53 -7.55 -9.48
N ALA A 180 14.45 -6.78 -9.31
CA ALA A 180 14.51 -5.32 -9.18
C ALA A 180 15.02 -4.86 -7.79
N GLY A 181 15.27 -5.77 -6.84
CA GLY A 181 15.86 -5.46 -5.55
C GLY A 181 14.88 -5.06 -4.45
N PHE A 182 13.57 -5.16 -4.67
CA PHE A 182 12.57 -4.92 -3.63
C PHE A 182 12.73 -5.91 -2.46
N LYS A 183 12.48 -5.42 -1.24
CA LYS A 183 12.58 -6.20 0.00
C LYS A 183 11.23 -6.39 0.70
N VAL A 184 10.20 -5.72 0.21
CA VAL A 184 8.81 -5.86 0.68
C VAL A 184 7.91 -5.91 -0.55
N ILE A 185 6.97 -6.84 -0.57
CA ILE A 185 5.81 -6.82 -1.46
C ILE A 185 4.58 -6.49 -0.63
N GLU A 186 3.74 -5.60 -1.14
CA GLU A 186 2.38 -5.38 -0.68
C GLU A 186 1.41 -5.78 -1.79
N LEU A 187 0.45 -6.65 -1.48
CA LEU A 187 -0.64 -6.98 -2.41
C LEU A 187 -1.79 -6.00 -2.24
N HIS A 188 -2.23 -5.40 -3.33
CA HIS A 188 -3.30 -4.41 -3.30
C HIS A 188 -4.67 -5.06 -3.29
N GLY A 189 -5.19 -5.35 -2.09
CA GLY A 189 -6.53 -5.88 -1.86
C GLY A 189 -7.53 -4.82 -1.39
N ALA A 190 -7.41 -3.57 -1.90
CA ALA A 190 -8.18 -2.42 -1.42
C ALA A 190 -8.74 -1.55 -2.56
N HIS A 191 -9.46 -0.50 -2.21
CA HIS A 191 -9.88 0.64 -3.04
C HIS A 191 -10.74 0.29 -4.25
N GLY A 192 -11.44 -0.86 -4.23
CA GLY A 192 -12.28 -1.29 -5.34
C GLY A 192 -11.50 -1.76 -6.57
N TYR A 193 -10.25 -2.16 -6.38
CA TYR A 193 -9.47 -2.86 -7.39
C TYR A 193 -9.70 -4.36 -7.34
N LEU A 194 -9.18 -5.13 -8.28
CA LEU A 194 -9.58 -6.50 -8.56
C LEU A 194 -9.70 -7.40 -7.32
N LEU A 195 -8.68 -7.44 -6.47
CA LEU A 195 -8.71 -8.31 -5.29
C LEU A 195 -9.79 -7.88 -4.28
N HIS A 196 -9.98 -6.53 -4.11
CA HIS A 196 -11.07 -6.01 -3.28
C HIS A 196 -12.44 -6.30 -3.88
N GLU A 197 -12.58 -6.23 -5.20
CA GLU A 197 -13.84 -6.53 -5.88
C GLU A 197 -14.32 -7.95 -5.57
N PHE A 198 -13.39 -8.92 -5.47
CA PHE A 198 -13.73 -10.28 -5.07
C PHE A 198 -14.18 -10.38 -3.60
N LEU A 199 -13.59 -9.58 -2.71
CA LEU A 199 -13.94 -9.58 -1.28
C LEU A 199 -15.36 -9.06 -1.02
N SER A 200 -15.75 -7.97 -1.70
CA SER A 200 -17.00 -7.26 -1.42
C SER A 200 -18.22 -7.90 -2.09
N PRO A 201 -19.32 -8.14 -1.32
CA PRO A 201 -20.57 -8.61 -1.90
C PRO A 201 -21.23 -7.61 -2.87
N LEU A 202 -20.80 -6.33 -2.83
CA LEU A 202 -21.36 -5.28 -3.70
C LEU A 202 -20.85 -5.39 -5.13
N SER A 203 -19.61 -5.82 -5.32
CA SER A 203 -18.97 -6.02 -6.65
C SER A 203 -18.92 -7.49 -7.06
N ASN A 204 -18.94 -8.44 -6.13
CA ASN A 204 -18.89 -9.87 -6.40
C ASN A 204 -20.30 -10.49 -6.33
N LYS A 205 -20.88 -10.80 -7.48
CA LYS A 205 -22.18 -11.45 -7.63
C LYS A 205 -22.08 -12.90 -8.08
N ARG A 206 -20.88 -13.47 -8.02
CA ARG A 206 -20.62 -14.86 -8.44
C ARG A 206 -21.38 -15.87 -7.58
N THR A 207 -21.71 -16.99 -8.21
CA THR A 207 -22.41 -18.13 -7.55
C THR A 207 -21.55 -19.40 -7.53
N ASP A 208 -20.30 -19.29 -7.99
CA ASP A 208 -19.31 -20.36 -7.96
C ASP A 208 -18.42 -20.29 -6.68
N GLU A 209 -17.32 -21.03 -6.69
CA GLU A 209 -16.36 -21.13 -5.56
C GLU A 209 -15.66 -19.80 -5.21
N TYR A 210 -15.81 -18.73 -6.01
CA TYR A 210 -15.23 -17.41 -5.76
C TYR A 210 -16.25 -16.37 -5.30
N GLY A 211 -17.53 -16.73 -5.07
CA GLY A 211 -18.58 -15.81 -4.66
C GLY A 211 -19.50 -16.36 -3.58
N GLY A 212 -20.40 -15.51 -3.10
CA GLY A 212 -21.37 -15.84 -2.06
C GLY A 212 -20.79 -15.79 -0.65
N SER A 213 -20.34 -16.92 -0.09
CA SER A 213 -19.85 -16.98 1.30
C SER A 213 -18.53 -16.20 1.50
N PHE A 214 -18.22 -15.87 2.75
CA PHE A 214 -16.98 -15.20 3.12
C PHE A 214 -15.77 -15.99 2.61
N GLU A 215 -15.74 -17.30 2.82
CA GLU A 215 -14.64 -18.19 2.41
C GLU A 215 -14.41 -18.17 0.91
N ASN A 216 -15.49 -18.11 0.13
CA ASN A 216 -15.42 -18.04 -1.32
C ASN A 216 -14.89 -16.67 -1.78
N ARG A 217 -15.40 -15.59 -1.20
CA ARG A 217 -14.99 -14.24 -1.58
C ARG A 217 -13.51 -13.95 -1.29
N ILE A 218 -12.94 -14.49 -0.22
CA ILE A 218 -11.53 -14.33 0.12
C ILE A 218 -10.60 -15.26 -0.69
N ARG A 219 -11.13 -16.25 -1.41
CA ARG A 219 -10.39 -17.32 -2.09
C ARG A 219 -9.34 -16.80 -3.05
N LEU A 220 -9.71 -15.89 -3.96
CA LEU A 220 -8.75 -15.37 -4.95
C LEU A 220 -7.55 -14.69 -4.27
N LEU A 221 -7.79 -13.88 -3.24
CA LEU A 221 -6.68 -13.24 -2.51
C LEU A 221 -5.74 -14.28 -1.89
N LEU A 222 -6.29 -15.33 -1.30
CA LEU A 222 -5.47 -16.40 -0.70
C LEU A 222 -4.69 -17.21 -1.73
N GLU A 223 -5.26 -17.44 -2.90
CA GLU A 223 -4.59 -18.14 -4.00
C GLU A 223 -3.49 -17.26 -4.63
N VAL A 224 -3.71 -15.95 -4.75
CA VAL A 224 -2.67 -14.99 -5.17
C VAL A 224 -1.52 -14.97 -4.15
N ILE A 225 -1.82 -14.93 -2.85
CA ILE A 225 -0.79 -15.02 -1.79
C ILE A 225 0.03 -16.31 -1.96
N ALA A 226 -0.62 -17.45 -2.10
CA ALA A 226 0.07 -18.72 -2.28
C ALA A 226 0.96 -18.72 -3.54
N SER A 227 0.46 -18.20 -4.66
CA SER A 227 1.22 -18.11 -5.91
C SER A 227 2.43 -17.18 -5.79
N VAL A 228 2.30 -16.06 -5.09
CA VAL A 228 3.41 -15.14 -4.80
C VAL A 228 4.46 -15.82 -3.91
N GLN A 229 4.04 -16.52 -2.87
CA GLN A 229 4.93 -17.23 -1.95
C GLN A 229 5.73 -18.35 -2.61
N GLU A 230 5.30 -18.89 -3.74
CA GLU A 230 6.11 -19.88 -4.49
C GLU A 230 7.45 -19.30 -5.00
N VAL A 231 7.55 -17.98 -5.14
CA VAL A 231 8.74 -17.31 -5.68
C VAL A 231 9.32 -16.26 -4.72
N TRP A 232 8.50 -15.68 -3.83
CA TRP A 232 8.94 -14.67 -2.86
C TRP A 232 9.70 -15.33 -1.71
N PRO A 233 10.92 -14.88 -1.37
CA PRO A 233 11.70 -15.49 -0.30
C PRO A 233 10.98 -15.47 1.06
N ASP A 234 10.99 -16.59 1.76
CA ASP A 234 10.33 -16.76 3.05
C ASP A 234 10.83 -15.79 4.13
N ASP A 235 12.07 -15.31 4.01
CA ASP A 235 12.69 -14.38 4.94
C ASP A 235 12.41 -12.91 4.62
N LEU A 236 11.71 -12.61 3.51
CA LEU A 236 11.27 -11.25 3.16
C LEU A 236 9.79 -11.02 3.54
N PRO A 237 9.44 -9.81 4.01
CA PRO A 237 8.08 -9.48 4.40
C PRO A 237 7.09 -9.48 3.22
N LEU A 238 5.88 -9.98 3.47
CA LEU A 238 4.72 -9.92 2.59
C LEU A 238 3.59 -9.19 3.30
N PHE A 239 3.14 -8.09 2.73
CA PHE A 239 2.06 -7.25 3.23
C PHE A 239 0.81 -7.39 2.37
N VAL A 240 -0.34 -7.07 2.93
CA VAL A 240 -1.60 -6.96 2.20
C VAL A 240 -2.28 -5.65 2.61
N ARG A 241 -2.60 -4.81 1.62
CA ARG A 241 -3.45 -3.64 1.84
C ARG A 241 -4.89 -4.02 1.62
N ILE A 242 -5.76 -3.66 2.58
CA ILE A 242 -7.20 -3.87 2.49
C ILE A 242 -7.97 -2.56 2.60
N SER A 243 -9.18 -2.52 2.04
CA SER A 243 -10.20 -1.56 2.47
C SER A 243 -11.01 -2.21 3.58
N ALA A 244 -10.77 -1.78 4.80
CA ALA A 244 -11.37 -2.39 5.98
C ALA A 244 -12.90 -2.29 6.02
N THR A 245 -13.50 -1.38 5.26
CA THR A 245 -14.95 -1.27 5.07
C THR A 245 -15.27 -0.59 3.75
N ASP A 246 -16.40 -0.97 3.13
CA ASP A 246 -16.96 -0.28 1.96
C ASP A 246 -17.72 1.01 2.31
N TRP A 247 -17.96 1.29 3.60
CA TRP A 247 -18.80 2.39 4.08
C TRP A 247 -20.23 2.36 3.52
N THR A 248 -20.71 1.20 3.12
CA THR A 248 -22.00 0.99 2.46
C THR A 248 -22.66 -0.25 3.02
N GLU A 249 -23.96 -0.16 3.31
CA GLU A 249 -24.75 -1.29 3.78
C GLU A 249 -24.71 -2.47 2.80
N GLY A 250 -24.57 -3.68 3.31
CA GLY A 250 -24.44 -4.91 2.53
C GLY A 250 -23.06 -5.08 1.88
N GLY A 251 -22.12 -4.17 2.13
CA GLY A 251 -20.74 -4.26 1.67
C GLY A 251 -19.81 -4.98 2.64
N TRP A 252 -18.51 -4.89 2.36
CA TRP A 252 -17.43 -5.38 3.21
C TRP A 252 -17.33 -4.55 4.50
N THR A 253 -17.11 -5.21 5.63
CA THR A 253 -17.15 -4.59 6.98
C THR A 253 -15.83 -4.73 7.73
N GLY A 254 -15.69 -3.96 8.83
CA GLY A 254 -14.54 -4.10 9.75
C GLY A 254 -14.42 -5.50 10.35
N ASP A 255 -15.54 -6.16 10.63
CA ASP A 255 -15.57 -7.52 11.16
C ASP A 255 -15.11 -8.55 10.11
N ASP A 256 -15.52 -8.39 8.84
CA ASP A 256 -14.98 -9.19 7.73
C ASP A 256 -13.45 -9.00 7.61
N SER A 257 -12.99 -7.77 7.78
CA SER A 257 -11.54 -7.44 7.72
C SER A 257 -10.75 -8.07 8.86
N ALA A 258 -11.29 -8.06 10.08
CA ALA A 258 -10.66 -8.74 11.22
C ALA A 258 -10.67 -10.26 11.03
N ALA A 259 -11.74 -10.83 10.49
CA ALA A 259 -11.84 -12.25 10.14
C ALA A 259 -10.81 -12.62 9.05
N LEU A 260 -10.74 -11.83 7.97
CA LEU A 260 -9.74 -12.01 6.90
C LEU A 260 -8.32 -11.94 7.47
N ALA A 261 -8.02 -10.97 8.32
CA ALA A 261 -6.68 -10.79 8.88
C ALA A 261 -6.21 -11.99 9.71
N LYS A 262 -7.12 -12.68 10.42
CA LYS A 262 -6.82 -13.95 11.11
C LYS A 262 -6.36 -15.03 10.12
N VAL A 263 -7.04 -15.12 8.96
CA VAL A 263 -6.66 -16.05 7.89
C VAL A 263 -5.33 -15.64 7.24
N LEU A 264 -5.15 -14.36 6.93
CA LEU A 264 -3.92 -13.82 6.34
C LEU A 264 -2.69 -14.13 7.20
N LYS A 265 -2.80 -13.96 8.53
CA LYS A 265 -1.73 -14.32 9.48
C LYS A 265 -1.35 -15.81 9.37
N ILE A 266 -2.33 -16.71 9.32
CA ILE A 266 -2.10 -18.14 9.16
C ILE A 266 -1.44 -18.46 7.81
N LYS A 267 -1.76 -17.67 6.78
CA LYS A 267 -1.19 -17.80 5.44
C LYS A 267 0.18 -17.12 5.28
N GLY A 268 0.79 -16.64 6.37
CA GLY A 268 2.15 -16.10 6.36
C GLY A 268 2.26 -14.65 5.88
N VAL A 269 1.16 -13.90 5.87
CA VAL A 269 1.20 -12.44 5.72
C VAL A 269 1.70 -11.81 7.01
N ASP A 270 2.61 -10.86 6.91
CA ASP A 270 3.32 -10.29 8.05
C ASP A 270 2.66 -9.01 8.58
N LEU A 271 2.04 -8.21 7.68
CA LEU A 271 1.39 -6.95 8.05
C LEU A 271 0.17 -6.69 7.16
N VAL A 272 -0.87 -6.12 7.77
CA VAL A 272 -2.06 -5.61 7.06
C VAL A 272 -2.04 -4.08 7.09
N ASP A 273 -1.98 -3.45 5.90
CA ASP A 273 -2.19 -2.01 5.72
C ASP A 273 -3.69 -1.72 5.66
N CYS A 274 -4.20 -1.00 6.66
CA CYS A 274 -5.63 -0.78 6.85
C CYS A 274 -6.08 0.57 6.28
N SER A 275 -6.54 0.55 5.02
CA SER A 275 -7.27 1.64 4.36
C SER A 275 -8.78 1.40 4.42
N THR A 276 -9.59 2.18 3.71
CA THR A 276 -11.05 2.00 3.60
C THR A 276 -11.60 2.52 2.27
N GLY A 277 -12.79 2.03 1.90
CA GLY A 277 -13.59 2.55 0.78
C GLY A 277 -13.00 2.27 -0.61
N GLY A 278 -13.50 3.00 -1.58
CA GLY A 278 -13.06 2.94 -2.97
C GLY A 278 -13.77 1.90 -3.84
N ASN A 279 -14.59 1.01 -3.26
CA ASN A 279 -15.36 0.02 -4.01
C ASN A 279 -16.74 0.55 -4.47
N VAL A 280 -17.28 1.55 -3.78
CA VAL A 280 -18.56 2.16 -4.10
C VAL A 280 -18.35 3.65 -4.33
N ALA A 281 -18.67 4.14 -5.52
CA ALA A 281 -18.45 5.55 -5.89
C ALA A 281 -19.26 6.55 -5.05
N THR A 282 -20.44 6.13 -4.59
CA THR A 282 -21.36 6.95 -3.81
C THR A 282 -21.22 6.81 -2.29
N ALA A 283 -20.21 6.05 -1.82
CA ALA A 283 -20.01 5.82 -0.38
C ALA A 283 -19.73 7.13 0.36
N LYS A 284 -20.42 7.33 1.48
CA LYS A 284 -20.26 8.50 2.35
C LYS A 284 -19.22 8.21 3.42
N ILE A 285 -18.00 8.63 3.20
CA ILE A 285 -16.87 8.38 4.09
C ILE A 285 -16.74 9.52 5.10
N PRO A 286 -16.75 9.27 6.41
CA PRO A 286 -16.55 10.30 7.44
C PRO A 286 -15.07 10.69 7.54
N VAL A 287 -14.59 11.45 6.56
CA VAL A 287 -13.16 11.82 6.44
C VAL A 287 -12.75 12.81 7.54
N GLY A 288 -11.66 12.50 8.25
CA GLY A 288 -11.07 13.35 9.29
C GLY A 288 -9.70 12.84 9.72
N PRO A 289 -8.95 13.57 10.57
CA PRO A 289 -7.62 13.13 11.02
C PRO A 289 -7.68 11.75 11.69
N GLY A 290 -6.97 10.77 11.11
CA GLY A 290 -6.91 9.41 11.63
C GLY A 290 -8.19 8.56 11.47
N TYR A 291 -9.12 8.93 10.57
CA TYR A 291 -10.42 8.28 10.43
C TYR A 291 -10.37 6.76 10.16
N GLN A 292 -9.25 6.24 9.68
CA GLN A 292 -9.05 4.82 9.42
C GLN A 292 -8.31 4.09 10.55
N VAL A 293 -7.74 4.81 11.51
CA VAL A 293 -6.97 4.23 12.63
C VAL A 293 -7.77 3.21 13.45
N PRO A 294 -9.08 3.39 13.72
CA PRO A 294 -9.86 2.39 14.44
C PRO A 294 -9.85 1.01 13.79
N PHE A 295 -9.78 0.94 12.45
CA PHE A 295 -9.73 -0.34 11.74
C PHE A 295 -8.37 -1.03 11.88
N SER A 296 -7.26 -0.29 11.84
CA SER A 296 -5.95 -0.87 12.10
C SER A 296 -5.86 -1.41 13.52
N GLU A 297 -6.43 -0.70 14.49
CA GLU A 297 -6.52 -1.12 15.89
C GLU A 297 -7.36 -2.39 16.04
N GLN A 298 -8.55 -2.45 15.40
CA GLN A 298 -9.43 -3.63 15.42
C GLN A 298 -8.72 -4.85 14.86
N VAL A 299 -8.17 -4.76 13.64
CA VAL A 299 -7.44 -5.83 12.98
C VAL A 299 -6.26 -6.31 13.85
N ARG A 300 -5.49 -5.37 14.38
CA ARG A 300 -4.36 -5.67 15.24
C ARG A 300 -4.76 -6.44 16.50
N LYS A 301 -5.79 -5.97 17.18
CA LYS A 301 -6.27 -6.59 18.43
C LYS A 301 -6.91 -7.95 18.20
N GLU A 302 -7.75 -8.09 17.18
CA GLU A 302 -8.53 -9.31 16.98
C GLU A 302 -7.76 -10.41 16.25
N ALA A 303 -6.89 -10.06 15.30
CA ALA A 303 -6.09 -11.04 14.56
C ALA A 303 -4.70 -11.24 15.15
N GLY A 304 -4.18 -10.27 15.93
CA GLY A 304 -2.82 -10.33 16.46
C GLY A 304 -1.75 -10.34 15.37
N ILE A 305 -2.02 -9.69 14.24
CA ILE A 305 -1.11 -9.44 13.13
C ILE A 305 -0.61 -8.00 13.22
N LEU A 306 0.59 -7.72 12.68
CA LEU A 306 1.06 -6.33 12.59
C LEU A 306 0.17 -5.52 11.65
N THR A 307 0.02 -4.23 11.95
CA THR A 307 -0.82 -3.35 11.13
C THR A 307 -0.13 -2.05 10.77
N GLY A 308 -0.49 -1.52 9.60
CA GLY A 308 -0.20 -0.16 9.18
C GLY A 308 -1.46 0.70 9.27
N ALA A 309 -1.34 1.91 9.81
CA ALA A 309 -2.41 2.89 9.84
C ALA A 309 -2.17 3.99 8.81
N VAL A 310 -3.20 4.27 8.01
CA VAL A 310 -3.22 5.37 7.03
C VAL A 310 -4.50 6.19 7.26
N GLY A 311 -4.54 7.42 6.77
CA GLY A 311 -5.77 8.24 6.74
C GLY A 311 -5.63 9.58 7.45
N MET A 312 -5.28 10.63 6.71
CA MET A 312 -5.07 11.99 7.22
C MET A 312 -4.19 12.06 8.47
N ILE A 313 -3.08 11.33 8.43
CA ILE A 313 -2.00 11.42 9.41
C ILE A 313 -0.99 12.41 8.83
N THR A 314 -0.91 13.60 9.42
CA THR A 314 -0.12 14.72 8.91
C THR A 314 0.85 15.29 9.94
N GLU A 315 0.58 15.05 11.22
CA GLU A 315 1.34 15.65 12.31
C GLU A 315 2.23 14.59 13.02
N PRO A 316 3.48 14.96 13.37
CA PRO A 316 4.40 14.05 14.04
C PRO A 316 3.86 13.50 15.35
N LEU A 317 3.21 14.33 16.18
CA LEU A 317 2.64 13.90 17.45
C LEU A 317 1.45 12.96 17.27
N GLN A 318 0.62 13.18 16.23
CA GLN A 318 -0.46 12.26 15.86
C GLN A 318 0.12 10.89 15.49
N ALA A 319 1.13 10.87 14.61
CA ALA A 319 1.80 9.65 14.16
C ALA A 319 2.43 8.86 15.33
N ASP A 320 3.18 9.55 16.20
CA ASP A 320 3.80 8.94 17.38
C ASP A 320 2.76 8.39 18.38
N SER A 321 1.67 9.10 18.58
CA SER A 321 0.59 8.69 19.50
C SER A 321 -0.11 7.41 19.04
N ILE A 322 -0.30 7.22 17.73
CA ILE A 322 -0.90 6.00 17.18
C ILE A 322 -0.02 4.78 17.51
N ILE A 323 1.29 4.89 17.31
CA ILE A 323 2.23 3.81 17.63
C ILE A 323 2.29 3.57 19.14
N ARG A 324 2.43 4.64 19.94
CA ARG A 324 2.54 4.58 21.39
C ARG A 324 1.33 3.90 22.03
N ASN A 325 0.14 4.20 21.55
CA ASN A 325 -1.10 3.64 22.08
C ASN A 325 -1.39 2.23 21.57
N GLY A 326 -0.55 1.71 20.66
CA GLY A 326 -0.71 0.37 20.10
C GLY A 326 -1.87 0.24 19.10
N HIS A 327 -2.27 1.36 18.46
CA HIS A 327 -3.32 1.35 17.44
C HIS A 327 -2.81 0.82 16.09
N ALA A 328 -1.50 0.89 15.85
CA ALA A 328 -0.83 0.31 14.69
C ALA A 328 0.65 0.06 14.99
N ASP A 329 1.34 -0.65 14.11
CA ASP A 329 2.77 -0.94 14.19
C ASP A 329 3.59 -0.07 13.23
N MET A 330 2.99 0.41 12.14
CA MET A 330 3.57 1.35 11.17
C MET A 330 2.59 2.48 10.84
N ILE A 331 3.13 3.64 10.50
CA ILE A 331 2.37 4.81 10.04
C ILE A 331 2.62 4.99 8.55
N ILE A 332 1.55 4.87 7.79
CA ILE A 332 1.59 4.92 6.33
C ILE A 332 1.08 6.28 5.89
N ILE A 333 1.96 7.10 5.33
CA ILE A 333 1.67 8.50 5.03
C ILE A 333 1.65 8.70 3.51
N ALA A 334 0.57 9.29 3.01
CA ALA A 334 0.38 9.58 1.59
C ALA A 334 0.60 11.08 1.29
N ARG A 335 -0.48 11.85 1.22
CA ARG A 335 -0.47 13.25 0.75
C ARG A 335 0.49 14.17 1.52
N GLU A 336 0.77 13.89 2.79
CA GLU A 336 1.78 14.66 3.52
C GLU A 336 3.17 14.46 2.91
N PHE A 337 3.53 13.25 2.52
CA PHE A 337 4.80 13.01 1.81
C PHE A 337 4.86 13.64 0.41
N LEU A 338 3.73 13.94 -0.23
CA LEU A 338 3.73 14.72 -1.48
C LEU A 338 4.10 16.20 -1.20
N ARG A 339 3.66 16.76 -0.07
CA ARG A 339 3.96 18.13 0.36
C ARG A 339 5.32 18.27 1.00
N ASP A 340 5.69 17.32 1.85
CA ASP A 340 6.91 17.32 2.67
C ASP A 340 7.66 15.97 2.53
N PRO A 341 8.55 15.83 1.55
CA PRO A 341 9.39 14.65 1.39
C PRO A 341 10.32 14.39 2.59
N TYR A 342 10.57 15.41 3.40
CA TYR A 342 11.44 15.38 4.58
C TYR A 342 10.68 15.27 5.90
N PHE A 343 9.41 14.89 5.84
CA PHE A 343 8.58 14.67 7.04
C PHE A 343 9.30 13.92 8.16
N PRO A 344 10.07 12.83 7.94
CA PRO A 344 10.74 12.15 9.04
C PRO A 344 11.80 13.01 9.75
N LEU A 345 12.53 13.86 9.01
CA LEU A 345 13.51 14.77 9.62
C LEU A 345 12.82 15.85 10.45
N ARG A 346 11.72 16.43 9.92
CA ARG A 346 10.89 17.39 10.65
C ARG A 346 10.25 16.76 11.88
N ALA A 347 9.67 15.57 11.73
CA ALA A 347 9.07 14.84 12.85
C ALA A 347 10.07 14.53 13.96
N ALA A 348 11.30 14.16 13.61
CA ALA A 348 12.35 13.93 14.59
C ALA A 348 12.69 15.22 15.39
N HIS A 349 12.75 16.36 14.70
CA HIS A 349 12.96 17.64 15.36
C HIS A 349 11.82 17.98 16.32
N GLU A 350 10.57 17.96 15.84
CA GLU A 350 9.38 18.31 16.63
C GLU A 350 9.19 17.37 17.85
N LEU A 351 9.50 16.08 17.67
CA LEU A 351 9.44 15.09 18.75
C LEU A 351 10.72 15.04 19.61
N ASN A 352 11.65 15.97 19.42
CA ASN A 352 12.92 16.03 20.11
C ASN A 352 13.72 14.70 20.09
N HIS A 353 13.66 14.00 18.95
CA HIS A 353 14.36 12.74 18.71
C HIS A 353 15.58 12.93 17.80
N GLY A 354 16.73 12.35 18.20
CA GLY A 354 17.96 12.43 17.40
C GLY A 354 17.92 11.43 16.23
N VAL A 355 18.10 11.92 15.01
CA VAL A 355 18.23 11.07 13.82
C VAL A 355 19.49 11.42 13.03
N LYS A 356 19.99 10.43 12.25
CA LYS A 356 21.09 10.66 11.31
C LYS A 356 20.58 11.45 10.11
N TRP A 357 21.20 12.58 9.84
CA TRP A 357 20.96 13.38 8.64
C TRP A 357 21.85 12.93 7.49
N PRO A 358 21.44 13.15 6.25
CA PRO A 358 22.34 13.07 5.10
C PRO A 358 23.51 14.04 5.31
N VAL A 359 24.75 13.60 5.06
CA VAL A 359 25.94 14.43 5.31
C VAL A 359 25.90 15.75 4.54
N GLN A 360 25.28 15.74 3.35
CA GLN A 360 25.09 16.94 2.51
C GLN A 360 24.19 18.00 3.16
N TYR A 361 23.30 17.58 4.08
CA TYR A 361 22.30 18.43 4.74
C TYR A 361 22.61 18.68 6.21
N GLU A 362 23.74 18.22 6.73
CA GLU A 362 24.10 18.36 8.14
C GLU A 362 24.08 19.81 8.64
N ARG A 363 24.45 20.76 7.76
CA ARG A 363 24.45 22.20 8.10
C ARG A 363 23.04 22.80 8.22
N ALA A 364 22.01 22.07 7.76
CA ALA A 364 20.61 22.48 7.83
C ALA A 364 19.90 21.91 9.05
N LYS A 365 20.57 21.17 9.93
CA LYS A 365 19.97 20.68 11.17
C LYS A 365 19.45 21.84 12.01
N TRP A 366 18.19 21.70 12.46
CA TRP A 366 17.65 22.64 13.43
C TRP A 366 18.51 22.65 14.70
N HIS A 367 18.88 23.82 15.17
CA HIS A 367 19.54 23.94 16.46
C HIS A 367 18.53 23.67 17.56
N LYS A 368 18.93 22.91 18.59
CA LYS A 368 18.11 22.83 19.80
C LYS A 368 18.04 24.23 20.39
N GLU A 369 16.82 24.77 20.54
CA GLU A 369 16.65 25.95 21.36
C GLU A 369 17.17 25.62 22.76
N LYS A 370 18.04 26.49 23.30
CA LYS A 370 18.70 26.29 24.59
C LYS A 370 17.75 26.50 25.75
#